data_e545b761583ad4aef586d6e6087d320d
#
_entry.id   e545b761583ad4aef586d6e6087d320d
#
_cell.length_a   1.000
_cell.length_b   1.000
_cell.length_c   1.000
_cell.angle_alpha   90.00
_cell.angle_beta   90.00
_cell.angle_gamma   90.00
#
_symmetry.space_group_name_H-M   'P 1'
#
loop_
_entity.id
_entity.type
_entity.pdbx_description
1 polymer ?
#
loop_
_entity_poly.entity_id
_entity_poly.type
_entity_poly.pdbx_seq_one_letter_code
_entity_poly.pdbx_strand_id
1 'polypeptide(L)'
;MSELVISHTKIYSKGLWLCGLHRKRVLKTKLLENKRFLKEKIVYEMAFRDISKNSQIDEKECFSNNVFIVNSSRNIQLLTETLKKLKTFENFLKKSKIFCMSPNIKEEALSLGWKNILILKKNSRKSFLKEVKMILDSN
;
A
#
# COMPACT_ATOMS: atom_id res chain seq x y z
N MET A 1 -6.67 11.68 10.69
CA MET A 1 -8.04 11.90 10.14
C MET A 1 -9.12 11.83 11.23
N SER A 2 -9.21 10.77 12.06
CA SER A 2 -10.23 10.67 13.13
C SER A 2 -10.19 11.84 14.11
N GLU A 3 -9.00 12.26 14.57
CA GLU A 3 -8.82 13.39 15.50
C GLU A 3 -9.29 14.71 14.89
N LEU A 4 -9.00 14.95 13.61
CA LEU A 4 -9.47 16.11 12.89
C LEU A 4 -11.01 16.18 12.84
N VAL A 5 -11.67 15.05 12.54
CA VAL A 5 -13.13 14.98 12.52
C VAL A 5 -13.70 15.21 13.94
N ILE A 6 -13.07 14.63 14.96
CA ILE A 6 -13.50 14.79 16.36
C ILE A 6 -13.39 16.26 16.80
N SER A 7 -12.31 16.96 16.46
CA SER A 7 -12.10 18.35 16.83
C SER A 7 -13.05 19.33 16.15
N HIS A 8 -13.55 19.00 14.96
CA HIS A 8 -14.41 19.86 14.16
C HIS A 8 -15.91 19.48 14.20
N THR A 9 -16.28 18.47 14.97
CA THR A 9 -17.68 18.03 15.08
C THR A 9 -18.17 18.00 16.53
N LYS A 10 -19.44 18.36 16.74
CA LYS A 10 -20.08 18.29 18.05
C LYS A 10 -20.36 16.84 18.45
N ILE A 11 -20.46 16.59 19.77
CA ILE A 11 -20.95 15.31 20.31
C ILE A 11 -22.34 15.03 19.75
N TYR A 12 -22.63 13.76 19.47
CA TYR A 12 -23.85 13.27 18.81
C TYR A 12 -24.05 13.71 17.34
N SER A 13 -23.02 14.31 16.72
CA SER A 13 -23.07 14.57 15.27
C SER A 13 -23.24 13.27 14.48
N LYS A 14 -24.03 13.34 13.41
CA LYS A 14 -24.25 12.25 12.45
C LYS A 14 -23.58 12.61 11.14
N GLY A 15 -22.81 11.67 10.58
CA GLY A 15 -22.12 11.82 9.32
C GLY A 15 -22.42 10.67 8.37
N LEU A 16 -22.18 10.89 7.07
CA LEU A 16 -22.21 9.85 6.04
C LEU A 16 -20.79 9.64 5.51
N TRP A 17 -20.33 8.41 5.53
CA TRP A 17 -19.04 8.03 4.94
C TRP A 17 -19.25 7.22 3.67
N LEU A 18 -18.91 7.82 2.53
CA LEU A 18 -18.82 7.12 1.26
C LEU A 18 -17.47 6.39 1.20
N CYS A 19 -17.51 5.07 1.13
CA CYS A 19 -16.30 4.26 1.30
C CYS A 19 -16.27 3.08 0.32
N GLY A 20 -15.07 2.51 0.13
CA GLY A 20 -14.90 1.24 -0.57
C GLY A 20 -15.30 0.04 0.27
N LEU A 21 -15.56 -1.08 -0.39
CA LEU A 21 -15.88 -2.35 0.28
C LEU A 21 -14.77 -2.78 1.25
N HIS A 22 -13.52 -2.72 0.80
CA HIS A 22 -12.35 -3.07 1.59
C HIS A 22 -11.80 -1.85 2.31
N ARG A 23 -12.21 -1.63 3.55
CA ARG A 23 -11.79 -0.49 4.37
C ARG A 23 -11.48 -0.89 5.80
N LYS A 24 -10.55 -0.17 6.43
CA LYS A 24 -10.29 -0.31 7.86
C LYS A 24 -11.40 0.42 8.63
N ARG A 25 -12.00 -0.25 9.61
CA ARG A 25 -13.10 0.32 10.42
C ARG A 25 -12.64 1.30 11.52
N VAL A 26 -11.33 1.56 11.63
CA VAL A 26 -10.72 2.40 12.68
C VAL A 26 -11.41 3.76 12.82
N LEU A 27 -11.75 4.41 11.70
CA LEU A 27 -12.44 5.71 11.75
C LEU A 27 -13.79 5.62 12.45
N LYS A 28 -14.61 4.66 12.06
CA LYS A 28 -15.94 4.46 12.62
C LYS A 28 -15.88 4.14 14.13
N THR A 29 -14.97 3.24 14.51
CA THR A 29 -14.78 2.86 15.93
C THR A 29 -14.39 4.08 16.76
N LYS A 30 -13.37 4.83 16.36
CA LYS A 30 -12.93 6.03 17.09
C LYS A 30 -13.99 7.12 17.18
N LEU A 31 -14.80 7.30 16.13
CA LEU A 31 -15.90 8.27 16.18
C LEU A 31 -17.00 7.82 17.13
N LEU A 32 -17.35 6.54 17.14
CA LEU A 32 -18.36 5.98 18.03
C LEU A 32 -17.93 6.10 19.52
N GLU A 33 -16.67 5.76 19.83
CA GLU A 33 -16.08 5.94 21.17
C GLU A 33 -16.19 7.39 21.67
N ASN A 34 -16.12 8.35 20.75
CA ASN A 34 -16.27 9.77 21.03
C ASN A 34 -17.71 10.29 20.82
N LYS A 35 -18.72 9.41 20.91
CA LYS A 35 -20.16 9.73 20.80
C LYS A 35 -20.53 10.46 19.50
N ARG A 36 -19.93 10.08 18.38
CA ARG A 36 -20.24 10.55 17.04
C ARG A 36 -20.66 9.38 16.16
N PHE A 37 -21.69 9.56 15.37
CA PHE A 37 -22.30 8.48 14.59
C PHE A 37 -21.95 8.61 13.12
N LEU A 38 -21.46 7.52 12.53
CA LEU A 38 -21.08 7.46 11.14
C LEU A 38 -21.87 6.38 10.42
N LYS A 39 -22.73 6.79 9.47
CA LYS A 39 -23.37 5.87 8.55
C LYS A 39 -22.42 5.61 7.38
N GLU A 40 -22.15 4.35 7.12
CA GLU A 40 -21.30 3.94 5.99
C GLU A 40 -22.17 3.62 4.78
N LYS A 41 -21.73 4.06 3.61
CA LYS A 41 -22.29 3.63 2.32
C LYS A 41 -21.14 3.19 1.42
N ILE A 42 -21.14 1.91 1.05
CA ILE A 42 -20.20 1.38 0.06
C ILE A 42 -20.59 1.91 -1.30
N VAL A 43 -19.68 2.60 -1.97
CA VAL A 43 -19.91 3.24 -3.25
C VAL A 43 -18.98 2.75 -4.36
N TYR A 44 -17.92 2.01 -3.99
CA TYR A 44 -17.03 1.36 -4.94
C TYR A 44 -16.41 0.09 -4.35
N GLU A 45 -16.01 -0.79 -5.24
CA GLU A 45 -15.17 -1.94 -4.93
C GLU A 45 -13.94 -1.91 -5.83
N MET A 46 -12.77 -2.19 -5.26
CA MET A 46 -11.54 -2.37 -6.02
C MET A 46 -11.35 -3.86 -6.30
N ALA A 47 -11.58 -4.27 -7.53
CA ALA A 47 -11.23 -5.61 -8.00
C ALA A 47 -9.75 -5.69 -8.38
N PHE A 48 -9.12 -6.84 -8.12
CA PHE A 48 -7.81 -7.12 -8.66
C PHE A 48 -7.93 -7.47 -10.14
N ARG A 49 -7.21 -6.71 -10.98
CA ARG A 49 -7.04 -7.11 -12.36
C ARG A 49 -5.93 -8.15 -12.45
N ASP A 50 -6.21 -9.30 -13.04
CA ASP A 50 -5.18 -10.30 -13.30
C ASP A 50 -4.24 -9.80 -14.40
N ILE A 51 -3.08 -9.32 -13.98
CA ILE A 51 -2.06 -8.75 -14.88
C ILE A 51 -1.35 -9.88 -15.65
N SER A 52 -1.35 -11.11 -15.14
CA SER A 52 -0.66 -12.24 -15.74
C SER A 52 -1.18 -12.61 -17.15
N LYS A 53 -2.43 -12.26 -17.45
CA LYS A 53 -3.04 -12.54 -18.75
C LYS A 53 -2.66 -11.54 -19.84
N ASN A 54 -2.20 -10.34 -19.49
CA ASN A 54 -1.95 -9.25 -20.43
C ASN A 54 -0.51 -8.73 -20.43
N SER A 55 0.33 -9.16 -19.50
CA SER A 55 1.72 -8.74 -19.46
C SER A 55 2.60 -9.90 -19.91
N GLN A 56 3.25 -9.71 -21.03
CA GLN A 56 4.51 -10.36 -21.32
C GLN A 56 5.52 -9.83 -20.30
N ILE A 57 5.44 -10.31 -19.05
CA ILE A 57 6.55 -10.16 -18.13
C ILE A 57 7.61 -11.09 -18.69
N ASP A 58 8.53 -10.54 -19.46
CA ASP A 58 9.67 -11.31 -19.93
C ASP A 58 10.47 -11.71 -18.68
N GLU A 59 10.40 -13.00 -18.34
CA GLU A 59 11.13 -13.53 -17.20
C GLU A 59 12.62 -13.18 -17.28
N LYS A 60 13.18 -13.07 -18.50
CA LYS A 60 14.59 -12.76 -18.71
C LYS A 60 14.97 -11.31 -18.35
N GLU A 61 14.10 -10.35 -18.60
CA GLU A 61 14.32 -8.94 -18.20
C GLU A 61 14.13 -8.70 -16.70
N CYS A 62 13.34 -9.54 -16.03
CA CYS A 62 13.05 -9.41 -14.61
C CYS A 62 14.16 -9.85 -13.65
N PHE A 63 15.32 -10.33 -14.12
CA PHE A 63 16.30 -11.01 -13.25
C PHE A 63 17.41 -10.16 -12.66
N SER A 64 17.59 -8.92 -13.10
CA SER A 64 18.64 -8.05 -12.57
C SER A 64 18.07 -6.85 -11.83
N ASN A 65 18.27 -6.81 -10.50
CA ASN A 65 18.03 -5.63 -9.66
C ASN A 65 16.65 -4.98 -9.77
N ASN A 66 15.58 -5.76 -9.58
CA ASN A 66 14.23 -5.20 -9.61
C ASN A 66 13.98 -4.25 -8.44
N VAL A 67 13.44 -3.11 -8.77
CA VAL A 67 12.99 -2.11 -7.81
C VAL A 67 11.47 -1.96 -7.94
N PHE A 68 10.77 -2.20 -6.84
CA PHE A 68 9.32 -2.01 -6.76
C PHE A 68 8.97 -0.85 -5.86
N ILE A 69 8.08 0.00 -6.33
CA ILE A 69 7.57 1.14 -5.59
C ILE A 69 6.16 0.82 -5.14
N VAL A 70 5.93 0.81 -3.83
CA VAL A 70 4.67 0.36 -3.25
C VAL A 70 4.06 1.45 -2.38
N ASN A 71 2.87 1.88 -2.75
CA ASN A 71 2.15 2.98 -2.09
C ASN A 71 0.99 2.53 -1.19
N SER A 72 0.68 1.23 -1.13
CA SER A 72 -0.34 0.67 -0.23
C SER A 72 -0.05 -0.78 0.14
N SER A 73 -0.53 -1.22 1.31
CA SER A 73 -0.44 -2.62 1.75
C SER A 73 -1.12 -3.57 0.74
N ARG A 74 -2.21 -3.14 0.10
CA ARG A 74 -2.89 -3.93 -0.92
C ARG A 74 -2.03 -4.13 -2.18
N ASN A 75 -1.26 -3.12 -2.57
CA ASN A 75 -0.39 -3.23 -3.73
C ASN A 75 0.77 -4.20 -3.50
N ILE A 76 1.33 -4.27 -2.29
CA ILE A 76 2.38 -5.26 -1.99
C ILE A 76 1.80 -6.68 -1.93
N GLN A 77 0.59 -6.88 -1.43
CA GLN A 77 -0.11 -8.16 -1.47
C GLN A 77 -0.31 -8.61 -2.92
N LEU A 78 -0.87 -7.74 -3.77
CA LEU A 78 -1.10 -8.04 -5.20
C LEU A 78 0.19 -8.36 -5.95
N LEU A 79 1.24 -7.57 -5.74
CA LEU A 79 2.57 -7.81 -6.31
C LEU A 79 3.07 -9.20 -5.90
N THR A 80 3.01 -9.52 -4.61
CA THR A 80 3.46 -10.80 -4.07
C THR A 80 2.68 -11.97 -4.68
N GLU A 81 1.36 -11.87 -4.74
CA GLU A 81 0.52 -12.93 -5.32
C GLU A 81 0.74 -13.11 -6.82
N THR A 82 0.98 -12.01 -7.54
CA THR A 82 1.31 -12.07 -8.97
C THR A 82 2.65 -12.78 -9.18
N LEU A 83 3.67 -12.42 -8.40
CA LEU A 83 5.01 -13.00 -8.54
C LEU A 83 5.10 -14.45 -8.02
N LYS A 84 4.26 -14.86 -7.06
CA LYS A 84 4.18 -16.27 -6.61
C LYS A 84 3.88 -17.26 -7.72
N LYS A 85 3.26 -16.82 -8.81
CA LYS A 85 3.00 -17.65 -9.99
C LYS A 85 4.26 -17.94 -10.81
N LEU A 86 5.36 -17.21 -10.57
CA LEU A 86 6.63 -17.38 -11.26
C LEU A 86 7.53 -18.36 -10.52
N LYS A 87 8.24 -19.23 -11.26
CA LYS A 87 9.21 -20.20 -10.69
C LYS A 87 10.34 -19.54 -9.92
N THR A 88 10.60 -18.29 -10.19
CA THR A 88 11.71 -17.48 -9.65
C THR A 88 11.31 -16.59 -8.48
N PHE A 89 10.12 -16.79 -7.91
CA PHE A 89 9.57 -15.97 -6.83
C PHE A 89 10.54 -15.77 -5.65
N GLU A 90 11.19 -16.83 -5.20
CA GLU A 90 12.19 -16.75 -4.10
C GLU A 90 13.34 -15.81 -4.39
N ASN A 91 13.77 -15.73 -5.66
CA ASN A 91 14.82 -14.80 -6.07
C ASN A 91 14.34 -13.34 -6.00
N PHE A 92 13.08 -13.07 -6.36
CA PHE A 92 12.48 -11.75 -6.20
C PHE A 92 12.48 -11.30 -4.75
N LEU A 93 12.03 -12.14 -3.82
CA LEU A 93 11.99 -11.82 -2.40
C LEU A 93 13.38 -11.47 -1.83
N LYS A 94 14.43 -12.13 -2.32
CA LYS A 94 15.81 -11.96 -1.83
C LYS A 94 16.54 -10.79 -2.49
N LYS A 95 16.37 -10.60 -3.80
CA LYS A 95 17.18 -9.66 -4.60
C LYS A 95 16.51 -8.32 -4.86
N SER A 96 15.18 -8.28 -4.94
CA SER A 96 14.47 -7.04 -5.27
C SER A 96 14.46 -6.05 -4.11
N LYS A 97 14.51 -4.75 -4.43
CA LYS A 97 14.35 -3.65 -3.49
C LYS A 97 12.91 -3.16 -3.50
N ILE A 98 12.30 -3.05 -2.31
CA ILE A 98 10.94 -2.50 -2.15
C ILE A 98 11.04 -1.11 -1.53
N PHE A 99 10.52 -0.11 -2.23
CA PHE A 99 10.35 1.24 -1.70
C PHE A 99 8.92 1.42 -1.20
N CYS A 100 8.77 1.58 0.11
CA CYS A 100 7.47 1.75 0.79
C CYS A 100 7.24 3.21 1.17
N MET A 101 6.00 3.68 1.03
CA MET A 101 5.62 5.05 1.41
C MET A 101 5.24 5.20 2.90
N SER A 102 5.18 4.11 3.67
CA SER A 102 4.84 4.17 5.09
C SER A 102 5.35 2.94 5.86
N PRO A 103 5.50 3.06 7.20
CA PRO A 103 5.86 1.92 8.06
C PRO A 103 4.90 0.74 7.94
N ASN A 104 3.59 0.99 7.87
CA ASN A 104 2.58 -0.08 7.76
C ASN A 104 2.77 -0.92 6.48
N ILE A 105 3.19 -0.30 5.37
CA ILE A 105 3.48 -1.02 4.11
C ILE A 105 4.74 -1.86 4.28
N LYS A 106 5.74 -1.35 5.01
CA LYS A 106 6.96 -2.10 5.32
C LYS A 106 6.64 -3.34 6.15
N GLU A 107 5.84 -3.21 7.21
CA GLU A 107 5.41 -4.34 8.05
C GLU A 107 4.69 -5.40 7.23
N GLU A 108 3.77 -5.00 6.36
CA GLU A 108 3.08 -5.90 5.44
C GLU A 108 4.06 -6.61 4.50
N ALA A 109 5.01 -5.87 3.92
CA ALA A 109 6.02 -6.45 3.03
C ALA A 109 6.90 -7.47 3.77
N LEU A 110 7.32 -7.19 5.00
CA LEU A 110 8.07 -8.12 5.84
C LEU A 110 7.27 -9.40 6.12
N SER A 111 6.00 -9.27 6.46
CA SER A 111 5.11 -10.43 6.71
C SER A 111 4.93 -11.32 5.48
N LEU A 112 5.07 -10.75 4.27
CA LEU A 112 5.01 -11.44 2.98
C LEU A 112 6.36 -12.03 2.53
N GLY A 113 7.42 -11.86 3.33
CA GLY A 113 8.74 -12.45 3.10
C GLY A 113 9.73 -11.57 2.35
N TRP A 114 9.40 -10.32 2.02
CA TRP A 114 10.33 -9.37 1.39
C TRP A 114 11.45 -8.98 2.37
N LYS A 115 12.70 -8.90 1.88
CA LYS A 115 13.88 -8.66 2.74
C LYS A 115 14.44 -7.24 2.59
N ASN A 116 14.55 -6.75 1.37
CA ASN A 116 15.20 -5.47 1.08
C ASN A 116 14.16 -4.34 0.98
N ILE A 117 13.74 -3.81 2.12
CA ILE A 117 12.64 -2.84 2.19
C ILE A 117 13.14 -1.51 2.74
N LEU A 118 12.91 -0.45 1.99
CA LEU A 118 13.25 0.93 2.33
C LEU A 118 11.98 1.77 2.47
N ILE A 119 11.90 2.58 3.53
CA ILE A 119 10.81 3.55 3.70
C ILE A 119 11.30 4.88 3.15
N LEU A 120 10.53 5.46 2.25
CA LEU A 120 10.80 6.78 1.70
C LEU A 120 10.35 7.86 2.69
N LYS A 121 11.26 8.79 3.01
CA LYS A 121 11.07 9.78 4.09
C LYS A 121 10.16 10.95 3.70
N LYS A 122 9.90 11.17 2.42
CA LYS A 122 9.19 12.36 1.93
C LYS A 122 7.89 12.03 1.21
N ASN A 123 6.81 12.68 1.63
CA ASN A 123 5.45 12.41 1.17
C ASN A 123 5.02 13.13 -0.12
N SER A 124 5.90 13.86 -0.81
CA SER A 124 5.56 14.49 -2.08
C SER A 124 6.11 13.72 -3.28
N ARG A 125 5.35 13.69 -4.39
CA ARG A 125 5.73 12.97 -5.61
C ARG A 125 7.12 13.40 -6.16
N LYS A 126 7.43 14.71 -6.09
CA LYS A 126 8.74 15.22 -6.57
C LYS A 126 9.89 14.77 -5.68
N SER A 127 9.73 14.81 -4.36
CA SER A 127 10.78 14.39 -3.43
C SER A 127 10.97 12.87 -3.43
N PHE A 128 9.91 12.11 -3.66
CA PHE A 128 9.93 10.67 -3.84
C PHE A 128 10.83 10.26 -5.03
N LEU A 129 10.59 10.82 -6.23
CA LEU A 129 11.40 10.51 -7.41
C LEU A 129 12.87 10.87 -7.21
N LYS A 130 13.16 12.00 -6.55
CA LYS A 130 14.52 12.43 -6.24
C LYS A 130 15.22 11.46 -5.28
N GLU A 131 14.52 11.00 -4.25
CA GLU A 131 15.06 10.05 -3.26
C GLU A 131 15.33 8.67 -3.89
N VAL A 132 14.40 8.17 -4.71
CA VAL A 132 14.58 6.91 -5.45
C VAL A 132 15.80 7.01 -6.37
N LYS A 133 15.92 8.11 -7.14
CA LYS A 133 17.06 8.33 -8.03
C LYS A 133 18.38 8.33 -7.25
N MET A 134 18.48 9.08 -6.16
CA MET A 134 19.69 9.12 -5.32
C MET A 134 20.10 7.73 -4.80
N ILE A 135 19.13 6.89 -4.41
CA ILE A 135 19.42 5.54 -3.92
C ILE A 135 19.84 4.60 -5.05
N LEU A 136 19.30 4.80 -6.25
CA LEU A 136 19.70 3.99 -7.41
C LEU A 136 21.08 4.38 -7.93
N ASP A 137 21.41 5.67 -7.93
CA ASP A 137 22.71 6.20 -8.38
C ASP A 137 23.87 5.90 -7.40
N SER A 138 23.57 5.53 -6.14
CA SER A 138 24.56 5.24 -5.11
C SER A 138 24.93 3.73 -4.97
N ASN A 139 24.43 2.88 -5.86
CA ASN A 139 24.75 1.45 -5.96
C ASN A 139 25.38 1.10 -7.29
#